data_d3c3236eecdc753363d5b427f15bff3c
#
_entry.id   d3c3236eecdc753363d5b427f15bff3c
#
_cell.length_a   1.000
_cell.length_b   1.000
_cell.length_c   1.000
_cell.angle_alpha   90.00
_cell.angle_beta   90.00
_cell.angle_gamma   90.00
#
_symmetry.space_group_name_H-M   'P 1'
#
loop_
_entity.id
_entity.type
_entity.pdbx_description
1 polymer ?
#
loop_
_entity_poly.entity_id
_entity_poly.type
_entity_poly.pdbx_seq_one_letter_code
_entity_poly.pdbx_strand_id
1 'polypeptide(L)'
;GVFILWFGWFGFNPGSQLAAATTNDARAISHVFLTTNLAACAGGFFALAVSWMKYGKPSLSLTLNGILAGLVGITAGCDMVSPFGSVIIGTICGILMIYSVEFIDRTLKIDDPVGASSVHGVCGFTGTILTGLFSTSEGLFYGAGWSFLGAQVFGALVVGAWAAGMGFIIFKGLDKIHGLRVSKRVEE
;
A
#
# COMPACT_ATOMS: atom_id res chain seq x y z
N GLY A 1 -10.52 -13.73 0.66
CA GLY A 1 -9.16 -13.35 1.11
C GLY A 1 -9.11 -11.93 1.69
N VAL A 2 -9.58 -10.89 0.95
CA VAL A 2 -9.37 -9.47 1.32
C VAL A 2 -9.96 -9.12 2.70
N PHE A 3 -11.15 -9.57 3.05
CA PHE A 3 -11.74 -9.31 4.38
C PHE A 3 -10.95 -9.99 5.50
N ILE A 4 -10.37 -11.16 5.26
CA ILE A 4 -9.47 -11.82 6.23
C ILE A 4 -8.19 -11.00 6.40
N LEU A 5 -7.62 -10.49 5.29
CA LEU A 5 -6.46 -9.61 5.33
C LEU A 5 -6.77 -8.28 6.04
N TRP A 6 -7.93 -7.68 5.78
CA TRP A 6 -8.34 -6.46 6.45
C TRP A 6 -8.48 -6.67 7.96
N PHE A 7 -9.13 -7.74 8.37
CA PHE A 7 -9.20 -8.11 9.78
C PHE A 7 -7.81 -8.33 10.38
N GLY A 8 -6.93 -9.05 9.69
CA GLY A 8 -5.54 -9.26 10.11
C GLY A 8 -4.74 -7.96 10.19
N TRP A 9 -5.08 -6.95 9.38
CA TRP A 9 -4.41 -5.64 9.40
C TRP A 9 -4.63 -4.88 10.69
N PHE A 10 -5.73 -5.12 11.38
CA PHE A 10 -5.95 -4.61 12.73
C PHE A 10 -5.03 -5.25 13.78
N GLY A 11 -4.52 -6.44 13.53
CA GLY A 11 -3.42 -7.02 14.30
C GLY A 11 -2.05 -6.49 13.89
N PHE A 12 -1.89 -6.09 12.63
CA PHE A 12 -0.63 -5.60 12.08
C PHE A 12 -0.35 -4.15 12.48
N ASN A 13 -1.17 -3.20 12.06
CA ASN A 13 -0.95 -1.77 12.36
C ASN A 13 -1.14 -1.44 13.84
N PRO A 14 -2.29 -1.68 14.49
CA PRO A 14 -2.43 -1.42 15.93
C PRO A 14 -1.51 -2.28 16.80
N GLY A 15 -1.21 -3.50 16.40
CA GLY A 15 -0.25 -4.36 17.10
C GLY A 15 1.18 -3.81 17.11
N SER A 16 1.52 -2.95 16.15
CA SER A 16 2.83 -2.28 16.08
C SER A 16 3.03 -1.21 17.17
N GLN A 17 2.00 -0.87 17.96
CA GLN A 17 2.14 -0.04 19.15
C GLN A 17 3.03 -0.71 20.21
N LEU A 18 3.13 -2.06 20.23
CA LEU A 18 3.98 -2.88 21.10
C LEU A 18 3.76 -2.69 22.61
N ALA A 19 2.79 -1.89 23.03
CA ALA A 19 2.42 -1.65 24.41
C ALA A 19 0.90 -1.44 24.53
N ALA A 20 0.29 -1.95 25.61
CA ALA A 20 -1.14 -1.82 25.88
C ALA A 20 -1.43 -1.64 27.38
N ALA A 21 -0.46 -1.17 28.14
CA ALA A 21 -0.54 -1.10 29.61
C ALA A 21 -1.16 0.21 30.13
N THR A 22 -1.12 1.27 29.36
CA THR A 22 -1.54 2.61 29.77
C THR A 22 -2.74 3.13 28.97
N THR A 23 -3.43 4.15 29.49
CA THR A 23 -4.48 4.86 28.74
C THR A 23 -3.93 5.51 27.46
N ASN A 24 -2.67 5.93 27.44
CA ASN A 24 -2.06 6.51 26.26
C ASN A 24 -1.82 5.43 25.19
N ASP A 25 -1.40 4.24 25.56
CA ASP A 25 -1.29 3.11 24.63
C ASP A 25 -2.66 2.76 24.03
N ALA A 26 -3.70 2.70 24.86
CA ALA A 26 -5.06 2.43 24.40
C ALA A 26 -5.57 3.51 23.40
N ARG A 27 -5.24 4.79 23.63
CA ARG A 27 -5.55 5.88 22.70
C ARG A 27 -4.79 5.75 21.39
N ALA A 28 -3.48 5.45 21.45
CA ALA A 28 -2.66 5.24 20.26
C ALA A 28 -3.19 4.05 19.43
N ILE A 29 -3.47 2.91 20.06
CA ILE A 29 -4.07 1.74 19.42
C ILE A 29 -5.40 2.12 18.76
N SER A 30 -6.29 2.83 19.47
CA SER A 30 -7.59 3.26 18.93
C SER A 30 -7.45 4.21 17.74
N HIS A 31 -6.48 5.13 17.79
CA HIS A 31 -6.16 6.01 16.68
C HIS A 31 -5.70 5.23 15.45
N VAL A 32 -4.79 4.28 15.61
CA VAL A 32 -4.28 3.45 14.52
C VAL A 32 -5.38 2.57 13.93
N PHE A 33 -6.30 2.04 14.74
CA PHE A 33 -7.50 1.34 14.24
C PHE A 33 -8.33 2.24 13.33
N LEU A 34 -8.60 3.47 13.78
CA LEU A 34 -9.42 4.43 13.04
C LEU A 34 -8.77 4.81 11.70
N THR A 35 -7.51 5.24 11.71
CA THR A 35 -6.79 5.67 10.49
C THR A 35 -6.65 4.53 9.49
N THR A 36 -6.34 3.32 9.97
CA THR A 36 -6.25 2.11 9.14
C THR A 36 -7.59 1.80 8.47
N ASN A 37 -8.69 1.83 9.23
CA ASN A 37 -10.02 1.54 8.69
C ASN A 37 -10.48 2.60 7.68
N LEU A 38 -10.27 3.88 7.98
CA LEU A 38 -10.66 4.98 7.08
C LEU A 38 -9.92 4.91 5.75
N ALA A 39 -8.61 4.63 5.77
CA ALA A 39 -7.83 4.48 4.54
C ALA A 39 -8.29 3.28 3.70
N ALA A 40 -8.60 2.15 4.32
CA ALA A 40 -9.15 0.98 3.64
C ALA A 40 -10.49 1.28 2.96
N CYS A 41 -11.41 1.90 3.68
CA CYS A 41 -12.71 2.31 3.15
C CYS A 41 -12.57 3.29 1.99
N ALA A 42 -11.73 4.33 2.14
CA ALA A 42 -11.48 5.31 1.10
C ALA A 42 -10.86 4.67 -0.15
N GLY A 43 -9.85 3.83 0.02
CA GLY A 43 -9.20 3.11 -1.08
C GLY A 43 -10.17 2.24 -1.86
N GLY A 44 -11.00 1.46 -1.17
CA GLY A 44 -12.03 0.63 -1.80
C GLY A 44 -13.09 1.46 -2.53
N PHE A 45 -13.61 2.51 -1.88
CA PHE A 45 -14.63 3.39 -2.47
C PHE A 45 -14.14 4.08 -3.74
N PHE A 46 -12.95 4.68 -3.71
CA PHE A 46 -12.43 5.39 -4.87
C PHE A 46 -11.97 4.44 -5.98
N ALA A 47 -11.46 3.25 -5.64
CA ALA A 47 -11.20 2.22 -6.63
C ALA A 47 -12.49 1.73 -7.32
N LEU A 48 -13.57 1.54 -6.56
CA LEU A 48 -14.90 1.24 -7.11
C LEU A 48 -15.35 2.35 -8.06
N ALA A 49 -15.34 3.60 -7.62
CA ALA A 49 -15.80 4.75 -8.41
C ALA A 49 -15.00 4.92 -9.70
N VAL A 50 -13.66 4.88 -9.61
CA VAL A 50 -12.78 5.04 -10.77
C VAL A 50 -12.92 3.87 -11.75
N SER A 51 -12.99 2.63 -11.24
CA SER A 51 -13.21 1.46 -12.12
C SER A 51 -14.55 1.55 -12.84
N TRP A 52 -15.59 2.01 -12.16
CA TRP A 52 -16.91 2.21 -12.76
C TRP A 52 -16.90 3.28 -13.84
N MET A 53 -16.33 4.45 -13.55
CA MET A 53 -16.21 5.54 -14.55
C MET A 53 -15.38 5.11 -15.77
N LYS A 54 -14.31 4.35 -15.54
CA LYS A 54 -13.35 4.00 -16.59
C LYS A 54 -13.84 2.85 -17.49
N TYR A 55 -14.49 1.84 -16.90
CA TYR A 55 -14.89 0.62 -17.61
C TYR A 55 -16.40 0.49 -17.85
N GLY A 56 -17.20 1.49 -17.43
CA GLY A 56 -18.66 1.47 -17.55
C GLY A 56 -19.37 0.53 -16.58
N LYS A 57 -18.63 -0.23 -15.78
CA LYS A 57 -19.14 -1.14 -14.74
C LYS A 57 -18.14 -1.28 -13.62
N PRO A 58 -18.60 -1.46 -12.35
CA PRO A 58 -17.70 -1.66 -11.23
C PRO A 58 -16.98 -3.01 -11.35
N SER A 59 -15.70 -3.02 -10.99
CA SER A 59 -14.89 -4.23 -10.93
C SER A 59 -14.71 -4.67 -9.49
N LEU A 60 -15.22 -5.86 -9.13
CA LEU A 60 -15.06 -6.41 -7.79
C LEU A 60 -13.58 -6.60 -7.44
N SER A 61 -12.79 -7.13 -8.37
CA SER A 61 -11.35 -7.36 -8.14
C SER A 61 -10.60 -6.05 -7.87
N LEU A 62 -10.83 -5.01 -8.68
CA LEU A 62 -10.20 -3.71 -8.47
C LEU A 62 -10.69 -3.03 -7.18
N THR A 63 -11.98 -3.18 -6.83
CA THR A 63 -12.50 -2.65 -5.57
C THR A 63 -11.83 -3.30 -4.36
N LEU A 64 -11.69 -4.62 -4.38
CA LEU A 64 -11.03 -5.37 -3.31
C LEU A 64 -9.53 -5.02 -3.22
N ASN A 65 -8.86 -4.89 -4.35
CA ASN A 65 -7.47 -4.40 -4.38
C ASN A 65 -7.35 -2.95 -3.93
N GLY A 66 -8.37 -2.12 -4.16
CA GLY A 66 -8.45 -0.75 -3.63
C GLY A 66 -8.47 -0.69 -2.10
N ILE A 67 -9.21 -1.62 -1.47
CA ILE A 67 -9.18 -1.79 -0.01
C ILE A 67 -7.75 -2.09 0.46
N LEU A 68 -7.08 -3.07 -0.17
CA LEU A 68 -5.70 -3.43 0.17
C LEU A 68 -4.73 -2.28 -0.11
N ALA A 69 -4.90 -1.56 -1.22
CA ALA A 69 -4.07 -0.39 -1.54
C ALA A 69 -4.19 0.71 -0.47
N GLY A 70 -5.39 0.94 0.06
CA GLY A 70 -5.61 1.84 1.20
C GLY A 70 -4.92 1.36 2.47
N LEU A 71 -5.04 0.07 2.79
CA LEU A 71 -4.39 -0.55 3.95
C LEU A 71 -2.86 -0.46 3.85
N VAL A 72 -2.29 -0.80 2.71
CA VAL A 72 -0.84 -0.72 2.46
C VAL A 72 -0.36 0.74 2.53
N GLY A 73 -1.07 1.65 1.86
CA GLY A 73 -0.69 3.06 1.79
C GLY A 73 -0.66 3.76 3.14
N ILE A 74 -1.56 3.38 4.07
CA ILE A 74 -1.60 3.98 5.41
C ILE A 74 -0.58 3.37 6.38
N THR A 75 -0.07 2.18 6.09
CA THR A 75 0.72 1.39 7.04
C THR A 75 1.95 2.13 7.57
N ALA A 76 2.64 2.91 6.72
CA ALA A 76 3.85 3.64 7.11
C ALA A 76 3.58 4.81 8.07
N GLY A 77 2.37 5.37 8.11
CA GLY A 77 2.05 6.57 8.87
C GLY A 77 0.75 6.48 9.67
N CYS A 78 0.25 5.29 9.93
CA CYS A 78 -1.05 5.08 10.57
C CYS A 78 -1.18 5.70 11.97
N ASP A 79 -0.08 5.85 12.68
CA ASP A 79 0.03 6.49 14.01
C ASP A 79 0.31 8.00 13.94
N MET A 80 0.85 8.48 12.80
CA MET A 80 1.38 9.83 12.64
C MET A 80 0.42 10.79 11.93
N VAL A 81 -0.55 10.26 11.16
CA VAL A 81 -1.44 11.10 10.35
C VAL A 81 -2.80 11.32 11.02
N SER A 82 -3.46 12.43 10.70
CA SER A 82 -4.83 12.66 11.15
C SER A 82 -5.83 11.71 10.48
N PRO A 83 -7.03 11.50 11.05
CA PRO A 83 -8.09 10.73 10.40
C PRO A 83 -8.44 11.24 9.00
N PHE A 84 -8.43 12.56 8.79
CA PHE A 84 -8.63 13.16 7.47
C PHE A 84 -7.48 12.87 6.51
N GLY A 85 -6.23 12.95 6.98
CA GLY A 85 -5.04 12.56 6.21
C GLY A 85 -5.09 11.11 5.77
N SER A 86 -5.59 10.20 6.63
CA SER A 86 -5.73 8.79 6.27
C SER A 86 -6.74 8.54 5.14
N VAL A 87 -7.85 9.30 5.10
CA VAL A 87 -8.80 9.26 3.99
C VAL A 87 -8.14 9.69 2.68
N ILE A 88 -7.35 10.78 2.72
CA ILE A 88 -6.62 11.26 1.53
C ILE A 88 -5.62 10.21 1.04
N ILE A 89 -4.82 9.65 1.94
CA ILE A 89 -3.84 8.61 1.61
C ILE A 89 -4.52 7.39 0.98
N GLY A 90 -5.59 6.90 1.60
CA GLY A 90 -6.37 5.78 1.06
C GLY A 90 -6.95 6.07 -0.32
N THR A 91 -7.50 7.28 -0.52
CA THR A 91 -8.02 7.75 -1.80
C THR A 91 -6.93 7.74 -2.89
N ILE A 92 -5.78 8.35 -2.61
CA ILE A 92 -4.66 8.41 -3.56
C ILE A 92 -4.20 7.00 -3.93
N CYS A 93 -3.99 6.14 -2.95
CA CYS A 93 -3.53 4.77 -3.17
C CYS A 93 -4.56 3.92 -3.93
N GLY A 94 -5.85 4.05 -3.62
CA GLY A 94 -6.92 3.34 -4.32
C GLY A 94 -7.02 3.70 -5.80
N ILE A 95 -6.89 4.99 -6.12
CA ILE A 95 -6.86 5.50 -7.50
C ILE A 95 -5.59 5.06 -8.21
N LEU A 96 -4.44 5.29 -7.58
CA LEU A 96 -3.12 4.99 -8.14
C LEU A 96 -2.98 3.50 -8.48
N MET A 97 -3.49 2.62 -7.63
CA MET A 97 -3.46 1.18 -7.83
C MET A 97 -4.08 0.78 -9.18
N ILE A 98 -5.23 1.36 -9.56
CA ILE A 98 -5.90 1.02 -10.84
C ILE A 98 -5.01 1.35 -12.04
N TYR A 99 -4.43 2.55 -12.05
CA TYR A 99 -3.54 2.95 -13.14
C TYR A 99 -2.23 2.19 -13.14
N SER A 100 -1.73 1.84 -11.96
CA SER A 100 -0.52 1.04 -11.80
C SER A 100 -0.69 -0.38 -12.35
N VAL A 101 -1.79 -1.06 -12.04
CA VAL A 101 -2.10 -2.40 -12.59
C VAL A 101 -2.08 -2.36 -14.12
N GLU A 102 -2.76 -1.39 -14.72
CA GLU A 102 -2.76 -1.28 -16.18
C GLU A 102 -1.39 -0.96 -16.76
N PHE A 103 -0.64 -0.09 -16.12
CA PHE A 103 0.69 0.29 -16.57
C PHE A 103 1.66 -0.89 -16.50
N ILE A 104 1.65 -1.65 -15.42
CA ILE A 104 2.52 -2.83 -15.24
C ILE A 104 2.16 -3.92 -16.25
N ASP A 105 0.86 -4.23 -16.37
CA ASP A 105 0.39 -5.30 -17.25
C ASP A 105 0.52 -4.92 -18.73
N ARG A 106 -0.02 -3.77 -19.15
CA ARG A 106 -0.13 -3.42 -20.57
C ARG A 106 1.10 -2.73 -21.15
N THR A 107 1.78 -1.89 -20.34
CA THR A 107 2.92 -1.08 -20.82
C THR A 107 4.23 -1.78 -20.57
N LEU A 108 4.47 -2.21 -19.35
CA LEU A 108 5.69 -2.94 -18.99
C LEU A 108 5.63 -4.41 -19.40
N LYS A 109 4.44 -4.94 -19.64
CA LYS A 109 4.19 -6.35 -19.99
C LYS A 109 4.79 -7.30 -18.95
N ILE A 110 4.68 -6.90 -17.68
CA ILE A 110 5.08 -7.70 -16.52
C ILE A 110 3.82 -8.34 -15.96
N ASP A 111 3.89 -9.64 -15.79
CA ASP A 111 2.79 -10.46 -15.28
C ASP A 111 2.53 -10.13 -13.80
N ASP A 112 1.39 -9.52 -13.51
CA ASP A 112 0.93 -9.16 -12.15
C ASP A 112 -0.56 -9.53 -11.98
N PRO A 113 -0.89 -10.83 -12.02
CA PRO A 113 -2.27 -11.32 -12.19
C PRO A 113 -3.22 -10.92 -11.05
N VAL A 114 -2.69 -10.66 -9.88
CA VAL A 114 -3.47 -10.24 -8.71
C VAL A 114 -3.24 -8.78 -8.31
N GLY A 115 -2.43 -8.04 -9.05
CA GLY A 115 -2.10 -6.65 -8.76
C GLY A 115 -1.18 -6.48 -7.54
N ALA A 116 -0.40 -7.51 -7.17
CA ALA A 116 0.43 -7.48 -5.97
C ALA A 116 1.52 -6.40 -6.03
N SER A 117 2.18 -6.25 -7.19
CA SER A 117 3.19 -5.21 -7.40
C SER A 117 2.60 -3.80 -7.28
N SER A 118 1.39 -3.61 -7.80
CA SER A 118 0.67 -2.33 -7.72
C SER A 118 0.22 -2.02 -6.30
N VAL A 119 -0.35 -2.99 -5.59
CA VAL A 119 -0.85 -2.82 -4.22
C VAL A 119 0.30 -2.65 -3.23
N HIS A 120 1.28 -3.56 -3.23
CA HIS A 120 2.34 -3.53 -2.21
C HIS A 120 3.54 -2.68 -2.62
N GLY A 121 4.03 -2.79 -3.86
CA GLY A 121 5.16 -2.02 -4.34
C GLY A 121 4.81 -0.54 -4.52
N VAL A 122 3.89 -0.25 -5.43
CA VAL A 122 3.58 1.14 -5.80
C VAL A 122 2.86 1.89 -4.67
N CYS A 123 1.80 1.30 -4.06
CA CYS A 123 1.08 1.97 -2.99
C CYS A 123 1.87 2.01 -1.67
N GLY A 124 2.72 1.02 -1.38
CA GLY A 124 3.60 1.06 -0.21
C GLY A 124 4.66 2.14 -0.32
N PHE A 125 5.31 2.24 -1.48
CA PHE A 125 6.26 3.31 -1.77
C PHE A 125 5.60 4.70 -1.67
N THR A 126 4.43 4.85 -2.30
CA THR A 126 3.68 6.10 -2.28
C THR A 126 3.20 6.44 -0.87
N GLY A 127 2.68 5.48 -0.12
CA GLY A 127 2.23 5.67 1.27
C GLY A 127 3.34 6.16 2.19
N THR A 128 4.54 5.62 2.03
CA THR A 128 5.73 6.08 2.76
C THR A 128 6.04 7.55 2.46
N ILE A 129 5.99 7.97 1.20
CA ILE A 129 6.17 9.38 0.82
C ILE A 129 5.04 10.25 1.38
N LEU A 130 3.79 9.79 1.27
CA LEU A 130 2.64 10.52 1.80
C LEU A 130 2.70 10.68 3.33
N THR A 131 3.31 9.77 4.06
CA THR A 131 3.59 9.96 5.49
C THR A 131 4.49 11.18 5.72
N GLY A 132 5.51 11.37 4.89
CA GLY A 132 6.36 12.56 4.92
C GLY A 132 5.64 13.88 4.64
N LEU A 133 4.50 13.83 3.94
CA LEU A 133 3.65 15.00 3.67
C LEU A 133 2.62 15.22 4.78
N PHE A 134 1.94 14.15 5.24
CA PHE A 134 0.73 14.21 6.06
C PHE A 134 0.95 13.91 7.55
N SER A 135 2.17 13.60 8.01
CA SER A 135 2.46 13.48 9.44
C SER A 135 2.10 14.78 10.17
N THR A 136 1.31 14.67 11.23
CA THR A 136 0.82 15.83 11.99
C THR A 136 1.91 16.54 12.79
N SER A 137 3.01 15.86 13.10
CA SER A 137 4.14 16.41 13.87
C SER A 137 5.34 16.79 13.00
N GLU A 138 5.60 16.03 11.92
CA GLU A 138 6.84 16.14 11.14
C GLU A 138 6.58 16.34 9.63
N GLY A 139 5.31 16.35 9.21
CA GLY A 139 4.93 16.43 7.81
C GLY A 139 5.12 17.82 7.20
N LEU A 140 5.46 17.82 5.92
CA LEU A 140 5.65 19.07 5.16
C LEU A 140 4.42 19.97 5.20
N PHE A 141 3.22 19.41 5.09
CA PHE A 141 1.97 20.19 5.09
C PHE A 141 1.60 20.77 6.47
N TYR A 142 2.24 20.31 7.51
CA TYR A 142 2.10 20.83 8.88
C TYR A 142 3.23 21.78 9.30
N GLY A 143 4.08 22.16 8.34
CA GLY A 143 5.10 23.20 8.54
C GLY A 143 6.41 22.71 9.14
N ALA A 144 6.65 21.40 9.26
CA ALA A 144 7.88 20.85 9.83
C ALA A 144 9.11 20.89 8.87
N GLY A 145 8.89 21.32 7.62
CA GLY A 145 9.97 21.42 6.62
C GLY A 145 10.22 20.11 5.84
N TRP A 146 11.29 20.11 5.06
CA TRP A 146 11.58 19.07 4.07
C TRP A 146 12.33 17.84 4.62
N SER A 147 12.85 17.93 5.86
CA SER A 147 13.75 16.91 6.41
C SER A 147 13.11 15.54 6.50
N PHE A 148 11.93 15.47 7.09
CA PHE A 148 11.22 14.19 7.26
C PHE A 148 10.76 13.61 5.91
N LEU A 149 10.20 14.44 5.04
CA LEU A 149 9.86 14.00 3.67
C LEU A 149 11.09 13.48 2.92
N GLY A 150 12.21 14.17 3.01
CA GLY A 150 13.48 13.74 2.41
C GLY A 150 13.95 12.39 2.94
N ALA A 151 13.83 12.16 4.26
CA ALA A 151 14.16 10.89 4.88
C ALA A 151 13.22 9.76 4.38
N GLN A 152 11.91 10.01 4.26
CA GLN A 152 10.94 9.03 3.75
C GLN A 152 11.23 8.66 2.28
N VAL A 153 11.49 9.65 1.43
CA VAL A 153 11.86 9.42 0.02
C VAL A 153 13.16 8.62 -0.08
N PHE A 154 14.20 9.03 0.64
CA PHE A 154 15.49 8.35 0.62
C PHE A 154 15.37 6.90 1.12
N GLY A 155 14.71 6.69 2.26
CA GLY A 155 14.47 5.36 2.82
C GLY A 155 13.70 4.45 1.86
N ALA A 156 12.62 4.96 1.27
CA ALA A 156 11.82 4.21 0.30
C ALA A 156 12.64 3.81 -0.94
N LEU A 157 13.49 4.71 -1.45
CA LEU A 157 14.38 4.42 -2.58
C LEU A 157 15.42 3.35 -2.24
N VAL A 158 16.06 3.45 -1.06
CA VAL A 158 17.07 2.48 -0.61
C VAL A 158 16.46 1.09 -0.43
N VAL A 159 15.33 1.00 0.28
CA VAL A 159 14.63 -0.27 0.50
C VAL A 159 14.12 -0.85 -0.82
N GLY A 160 13.56 -0.01 -1.69
CA GLY A 160 13.08 -0.43 -3.02
C GLY A 160 14.21 -0.98 -3.89
N ALA A 161 15.35 -0.28 -3.95
CA ALA A 161 16.52 -0.73 -4.69
C ALA A 161 17.09 -2.05 -4.14
N TRP A 162 17.16 -2.17 -2.80
CA TRP A 162 17.58 -3.41 -2.15
C TRP A 162 16.65 -4.57 -2.46
N ALA A 163 15.33 -4.38 -2.29
CA ALA A 163 14.33 -5.41 -2.54
C ALA A 163 14.33 -5.86 -4.01
N ALA A 164 14.42 -4.92 -4.96
CA ALA A 164 14.51 -5.22 -6.37
C ALA A 164 15.79 -5.98 -6.72
N GLY A 165 16.95 -5.54 -6.20
CA GLY A 165 18.24 -6.19 -6.42
C GLY A 165 18.29 -7.60 -5.85
N MET A 166 17.86 -7.78 -4.61
CA MET A 166 17.81 -9.10 -3.97
C MET A 166 16.79 -10.03 -4.63
N GLY A 167 15.62 -9.51 -4.96
CA GLY A 167 14.60 -10.25 -5.71
C GLY A 167 15.13 -10.75 -7.04
N PHE A 168 15.79 -9.87 -7.81
CA PHE A 168 16.41 -10.25 -9.07
C PHE A 168 17.45 -11.38 -8.91
N ILE A 169 18.35 -11.27 -7.93
CA ILE A 169 19.38 -12.28 -7.67
C ILE A 169 18.73 -13.63 -7.29
N ILE A 170 17.77 -13.60 -6.35
CA ILE A 170 17.11 -14.81 -5.85
C ILE A 170 16.33 -15.50 -6.99
N PHE A 171 15.46 -14.76 -7.69
CA PHE A 171 14.62 -15.33 -8.74
C PHE A 171 15.43 -15.80 -9.94
N LYS A 172 16.49 -15.09 -10.33
CA LYS A 172 17.41 -15.57 -11.37
C LYS A 172 18.18 -16.83 -10.95
N GLY A 173 18.58 -16.92 -9.70
CA GLY A 173 19.20 -18.11 -9.13
C GLY A 173 18.26 -19.32 -9.15
N LEU A 174 17.03 -19.14 -8.70
CA LEU A 174 16.01 -20.20 -8.69
C LEU A 174 15.63 -20.64 -10.11
N ASP A 175 15.48 -19.71 -11.04
CA ASP A 175 15.17 -19.99 -12.44
C ASP A 175 16.26 -20.85 -13.07
N LYS A 176 17.52 -20.56 -12.77
CA LYS A 176 18.66 -21.35 -13.27
C LYS A 176 18.74 -22.77 -12.69
N ILE A 177 18.26 -22.98 -11.46
CA ILE A 177 18.35 -24.27 -10.75
C ILE A 177 17.13 -25.15 -11.06
N HIS A 178 15.92 -24.60 -11.01
CA HIS A 178 14.68 -25.37 -11.10
C HIS A 178 13.77 -24.97 -12.26
N GLY A 179 14.01 -23.80 -12.88
CA GLY A 179 13.03 -23.15 -13.76
C GLY A 179 11.83 -22.61 -12.97
N LEU A 180 11.43 -21.37 -13.24
CA LEU A 180 10.31 -20.73 -12.55
C LEU A 180 8.99 -20.81 -13.31
N ARG A 181 9.04 -21.05 -14.64
CA ARG A 181 7.83 -21.17 -15.47
C ARG A 181 7.58 -22.59 -15.90
N VAL A 182 6.32 -22.95 -15.89
CA VAL A 182 5.85 -24.20 -16.52
C VAL A 182 5.95 -24.11 -18.03
N SER A 183 5.86 -25.25 -18.74
CA SER A 183 5.86 -25.24 -20.20
C SER A 183 4.64 -24.47 -20.75
N LYS A 184 4.79 -23.81 -21.90
CA LYS A 184 3.68 -23.07 -22.57
C LYS A 184 2.40 -23.89 -22.69
N ARG A 185 2.49 -25.20 -22.92
CA ARG A 185 1.34 -26.11 -23.02
C ARG A 185 0.54 -26.25 -21.70
N VAL A 186 1.16 -25.97 -20.57
CA VAL A 186 0.51 -26.06 -19.25
C VAL A 186 0.03 -24.68 -18.81
N GLU A 187 0.63 -23.61 -19.33
CA GLU A 187 0.29 -22.23 -19.03
C GLU A 187 -0.93 -21.74 -19.85
N GLU A 188 -1.13 -22.26 -21.10
CA GLU A 188 -2.28 -22.03 -21.99
C GLU A 188 -3.40 -23.07 -21.77
#